data_ee147d98b47d4315048de5fd123a87ed
#
_entry.id   ee147d98b47d4315048de5fd123a87ed
#
_cell.length_a   1.000
_cell.length_b   1.000
_cell.length_c   1.000
_cell.angle_alpha   90.00
_cell.angle_beta   90.00
_cell.angle_gamma   90.00
#
_symmetry.space_group_name_H-M   'P 1'
#
loop_
_entity.id
_entity.type
_entity.pdbx_description
1 polymer ?
#
loop_
_entity_poly.entity_id
_entity_poly.type
_entity_poly.pdbx_seq_one_letter_code
_entity_poly.pdbx_strand_id
1 'polypeptide(L)'
;FLLGIIGGWRYSNAIMHYCRGIYFLHWKFPRMRKQVDAMGDEALPSRIFMVVTSFRIPPETTFKVYQSIFRECQRISVPVTVIISIVEKGDERLIREIMEREVVDKNKMDLIVIRARGTGKRDGLAHAFRALSRQMPADDAVVGVVDGDTLLLPGCVENAVKFFGFLPTVGGITTNEFCEVEGGKMIREWHTMRFVQRHINMCSMALSKRVLTMTGRLSFFRASAMIQPEFIQDVEADYLDHWRLGRFQFLTGDDKSSWFSLMTQGWDTFYVPDSDTLTIEHPPDDNFFKATRQLMYRWYGNSLRQNYRSIRILGWRRLGLFTTYVLYDQRVSMWTCLLGLTSTLCATFLFSVEYLLIYLFWIVTSRTIVTCLFVFSGHKVDPTYPLALYYNQVVGSVMKVYTMFHMDKQSWTRQKTKLDTGSADFDKQLNFWSSKAILFSSISIFFGVVALLIDFSRITN
;
A
#
# COMPACT_ATOMS: atom_id res chain seq x y z
N PHE A 1 -1.22 33.81 -11.10
CA PHE A 1 -1.65 33.88 -9.70
C PHE A 1 -2.30 32.57 -9.24
N LEU A 2 -3.36 32.08 -9.90
CA LEU A 2 -4.11 30.87 -9.49
C LEU A 2 -3.27 29.58 -9.59
N LEU A 3 -2.46 29.42 -10.65
CA LEU A 3 -1.47 28.32 -10.76
C LEU A 3 -0.45 28.38 -9.64
N GLY A 4 -0.02 29.60 -9.24
CA GLY A 4 0.86 29.80 -8.10
C GLY A 4 0.25 29.33 -6.78
N ILE A 5 -1.05 29.59 -6.54
CA ILE A 5 -1.78 29.12 -5.35
C ILE A 5 -1.85 27.59 -5.33
N ILE A 6 -2.22 26.98 -6.46
CA ILE A 6 -2.27 25.51 -6.58
C ILE A 6 -0.89 24.91 -6.37
N GLY A 7 0.13 25.48 -6.97
CA GLY A 7 1.52 25.06 -6.78
C GLY A 7 1.97 25.21 -5.34
N GLY A 8 1.74 26.37 -4.73
CA GLY A 8 2.03 26.64 -3.33
C GLY A 8 1.39 25.63 -2.39
N TRP A 9 0.10 25.34 -2.57
CA TRP A 9 -0.58 24.30 -1.80
C TRP A 9 0.03 22.91 -2.00
N ARG A 10 0.33 22.51 -3.24
CA ARG A 10 0.93 21.19 -3.54
C ARG A 10 2.31 21.02 -2.93
N TYR A 11 3.17 22.05 -3.04
CA TYR A 11 4.50 22.02 -2.44
C TYR A 11 4.44 22.08 -0.92
N SER A 12 3.57 22.91 -0.33
CA SER A 12 3.36 22.95 1.13
C SER A 12 2.91 21.60 1.68
N ASN A 13 2.00 20.91 0.98
CA ASN A 13 1.57 19.56 1.36
C ASN A 13 2.74 18.56 1.30
N ALA A 14 3.53 18.58 0.23
CA ALA A 14 4.69 17.71 0.09
C ALA A 14 5.75 17.98 1.17
N ILE A 15 6.04 19.25 1.46
CA ILE A 15 6.97 19.67 2.52
C ILE A 15 6.44 19.22 3.89
N MET A 16 5.15 19.42 4.17
CA MET A 16 4.53 18.97 5.41
C MET A 16 4.70 17.46 5.64
N HIS A 17 4.39 16.64 4.63
CA HIS A 17 4.58 15.18 4.72
C HIS A 17 6.06 14.81 4.89
N TYR A 18 6.94 15.48 4.18
CA TYR A 18 8.39 15.27 4.29
C TYR A 18 8.89 15.62 5.69
N CYS A 19 8.60 16.83 6.19
CA CYS A 19 9.02 17.25 7.52
C CYS A 19 8.47 16.33 8.61
N ARG A 20 7.20 15.94 8.53
CA ARG A 20 6.59 14.98 9.47
C ARG A 20 7.28 13.62 9.40
N GLY A 21 7.58 13.13 8.17
CA GLY A 21 8.26 11.85 7.98
C GLY A 21 9.67 11.83 8.54
N ILE A 22 10.47 12.86 8.24
CA ILE A 22 11.84 13.01 8.74
C ILE A 22 11.86 13.22 10.27
N TYR A 23 10.95 14.04 10.81
CA TYR A 23 10.81 14.19 12.26
C TYR A 23 10.50 12.85 12.95
N PHE A 24 9.57 12.06 12.38
CA PHE A 24 9.27 10.74 12.91
C PHE A 24 10.50 9.84 12.87
N LEU A 25 11.16 9.73 11.71
CA LEU A 25 12.25 8.80 11.47
C LEU A 25 13.48 9.08 12.34
N HIS A 26 13.87 10.35 12.47
CA HIS A 26 15.13 10.72 13.13
C HIS A 26 15.00 11.17 14.60
N TRP A 27 13.81 11.55 15.06
CA TRP A 27 13.63 12.05 16.43
C TRP A 27 12.58 11.28 17.23
N LYS A 28 11.38 11.10 16.69
CA LYS A 28 10.29 10.48 17.46
C LYS A 28 10.49 8.98 17.59
N PHE A 29 10.73 8.30 16.49
CA PHE A 29 10.86 6.84 16.44
C PHE A 29 12.06 6.32 17.26
N PRO A 30 13.29 6.88 17.16
CA PRO A 30 14.41 6.40 17.97
C PRO A 30 14.17 6.51 19.48
N ARG A 31 13.41 7.53 19.93
CA ARG A 31 13.00 7.64 21.34
C ARG A 31 12.02 6.56 21.74
N MET A 32 11.05 6.27 20.89
CA MET A 32 10.09 5.18 21.11
C MET A 32 10.81 3.82 21.11
N ARG A 33 11.73 3.59 20.18
CA ARG A 33 12.54 2.35 20.12
C ARG A 33 13.31 2.14 21.43
N LYS A 34 14.00 3.14 21.93
CA LYS A 34 14.69 3.05 23.23
C LYS A 34 13.76 2.69 24.39
N GLN A 35 12.53 3.21 24.39
CA GLN A 35 11.53 2.87 25.40
C GLN A 35 11.06 1.41 25.28
N VAL A 36 10.80 0.96 24.04
CA VAL A 36 10.43 -0.43 23.75
C VAL A 36 11.55 -1.40 24.13
N ASP A 37 12.81 -1.07 23.78
CA ASP A 37 13.96 -1.90 24.09
C ASP A 37 14.20 -1.97 25.62
N ALA A 38 13.92 -0.90 26.36
CA ALA A 38 14.00 -0.88 27.81
C ALA A 38 12.96 -1.77 28.51
N MET A 39 11.84 -2.09 27.85
CA MET A 39 10.84 -3.06 28.33
C MET A 39 11.33 -4.51 28.21
N GLY A 40 12.32 -4.76 27.38
CA GLY A 40 12.87 -6.11 27.16
C GLY A 40 11.81 -7.12 26.68
N ASP A 41 11.77 -8.27 27.34
CA ASP A 41 10.84 -9.36 27.01
C ASP A 41 9.39 -9.08 27.47
N GLU A 42 9.17 -8.14 28.39
CA GLU A 42 7.81 -7.72 28.80
C GLU A 42 7.01 -7.09 27.63
N ALA A 43 7.72 -6.55 26.63
CA ALA A 43 7.08 -6.02 25.43
C ALA A 43 6.65 -7.10 24.43
N LEU A 44 7.12 -8.34 24.59
CA LEU A 44 6.80 -9.45 23.69
C LEU A 44 5.39 -9.99 23.95
N PRO A 45 4.67 -10.44 22.91
CA PRO A 45 3.39 -11.12 23.08
C PRO A 45 3.60 -12.54 23.66
N SER A 46 2.55 -13.13 24.22
CA SER A 46 2.61 -14.51 24.72
C SER A 46 2.87 -15.56 23.63
N ARG A 47 2.42 -15.31 22.40
CA ARG A 47 2.63 -16.16 21.22
C ARG A 47 2.58 -15.36 19.93
N ILE A 48 3.32 -15.78 18.93
CA ILE A 48 3.26 -15.23 17.58
C ILE A 48 2.72 -16.26 16.60
N PHE A 49 1.81 -15.85 15.76
CA PHE A 49 1.32 -16.64 14.62
C PHE A 49 1.83 -15.99 13.33
N MET A 50 2.47 -16.78 12.46
CA MET A 50 2.91 -16.30 11.15
C MET A 50 2.05 -16.93 10.06
N VAL A 51 1.19 -16.14 9.43
CA VAL A 51 0.34 -16.57 8.32
C VAL A 51 1.04 -16.28 7.00
N VAL A 52 1.31 -17.31 6.22
CA VAL A 52 1.98 -17.18 4.91
C VAL A 52 1.06 -17.71 3.82
N THR A 53 0.85 -16.91 2.78
CA THR A 53 0.07 -17.34 1.62
C THR A 53 0.97 -17.47 0.40
N SER A 54 1.05 -18.67 -0.17
CA SER A 54 1.83 -18.95 -1.38
C SER A 54 0.93 -19.50 -2.48
N PHE A 55 1.03 -18.93 -3.67
CA PHE A 55 0.31 -19.39 -4.84
C PHE A 55 1.21 -19.36 -6.07
N ARG A 56 1.61 -20.55 -6.55
CA ARG A 56 2.45 -20.73 -7.75
C ARG A 56 3.72 -19.87 -7.71
N ILE A 57 4.39 -19.86 -6.58
CA ILE A 57 5.69 -19.21 -6.40
C ILE A 57 6.78 -20.18 -6.88
N PRO A 58 7.83 -19.72 -7.58
CA PRO A 58 8.96 -20.55 -7.95
C PRO A 58 9.58 -21.23 -6.72
N PRO A 59 9.98 -22.53 -6.80
CA PRO A 59 10.54 -23.27 -5.66
C PRO A 59 11.75 -22.58 -5.01
N GLU A 60 12.60 -21.93 -5.79
CA GLU A 60 13.76 -21.17 -5.28
C GLU A 60 13.33 -20.00 -4.41
N THR A 61 12.31 -19.25 -4.84
CA THR A 61 11.75 -18.16 -4.06
C THR A 61 11.05 -18.69 -2.81
N THR A 62 10.27 -19.77 -2.94
CA THR A 62 9.65 -20.47 -1.80
C THR A 62 10.71 -20.87 -0.77
N PHE A 63 11.82 -21.47 -1.21
CA PHE A 63 12.93 -21.86 -0.33
C PHE A 63 13.46 -20.66 0.45
N LYS A 64 13.84 -19.58 -0.23
CA LYS A 64 14.41 -18.37 0.41
C LYS A 64 13.44 -17.74 1.41
N VAL A 65 12.15 -17.63 1.03
CA VAL A 65 11.10 -17.03 1.87
C VAL A 65 10.91 -17.83 3.15
N TYR A 66 10.65 -19.13 3.06
CA TYR A 66 10.40 -19.94 4.26
C TYR A 66 11.65 -20.11 5.12
N GLN A 67 12.84 -20.19 4.52
CA GLN A 67 14.10 -20.16 5.25
C GLN A 67 14.22 -18.88 6.09
N SER A 68 13.92 -17.71 5.50
CA SER A 68 13.96 -16.44 6.22
C SER A 68 12.94 -16.39 7.36
N ILE A 69 11.71 -16.88 7.13
CA ILE A 69 10.65 -16.93 8.15
C ILE A 69 11.07 -17.80 9.33
N PHE A 70 11.52 -19.04 9.08
CA PHE A 70 11.91 -19.95 10.15
C PHE A 70 13.11 -19.42 10.95
N ARG A 71 14.11 -18.82 10.29
CA ARG A 71 15.26 -18.18 10.96
C ARG A 71 14.84 -17.02 11.85
N GLU A 72 13.95 -16.13 11.35
CA GLU A 72 13.46 -15.03 12.16
C GLU A 72 12.61 -15.50 13.35
N CYS A 73 11.73 -16.48 13.14
CA CYS A 73 10.90 -17.04 14.20
C CYS A 73 11.73 -17.73 15.31
N GLN A 74 12.88 -18.32 14.98
CA GLN A 74 13.76 -18.92 16.00
C GLN A 74 14.48 -17.93 16.89
N ARG A 75 14.72 -16.71 16.40
CA ARG A 75 15.42 -15.65 17.17
C ARG A 75 14.62 -15.15 18.36
N ILE A 76 13.28 -15.27 18.27
CA ILE A 76 12.38 -14.71 19.28
C ILE A 76 12.22 -15.72 20.43
N SER A 77 12.15 -15.23 21.67
CA SER A 77 12.05 -16.07 22.88
C SER A 77 10.67 -16.73 23.05
N VAL A 78 9.61 -16.20 22.43
CA VAL A 78 8.24 -16.69 22.58
C VAL A 78 7.89 -17.80 21.58
N PRO A 79 6.89 -18.67 21.90
CA PRO A 79 6.42 -19.70 20.97
C PRO A 79 5.85 -19.12 19.68
N VAL A 80 6.13 -19.77 18.54
CA VAL A 80 5.63 -19.36 17.23
C VAL A 80 4.85 -20.49 16.57
N THR A 81 3.71 -20.16 15.97
CA THR A 81 2.95 -21.08 15.12
C THR A 81 2.93 -20.54 13.70
N VAL A 82 3.50 -21.26 12.75
CA VAL A 82 3.48 -20.89 11.34
C VAL A 82 2.29 -21.55 10.66
N ILE A 83 1.37 -20.77 10.13
CA ILE A 83 0.17 -21.21 9.41
C ILE A 83 0.37 -20.91 7.93
N ILE A 84 0.49 -21.94 7.13
CA ILE A 84 0.73 -21.80 5.69
C ILE A 84 -0.55 -22.15 4.89
N SER A 85 -0.88 -21.29 3.94
CA SER A 85 -1.96 -21.53 2.98
C SER A 85 -1.34 -21.69 1.59
N ILE A 86 -1.38 -22.92 1.08
CA ILE A 86 -0.75 -23.34 -0.18
C ILE A 86 -1.74 -24.08 -1.06
N VAL A 87 -1.41 -24.26 -2.33
CA VAL A 87 -2.22 -25.01 -3.30
C VAL A 87 -1.55 -26.33 -3.67
N GLU A 88 -0.26 -26.30 -3.93
CA GLU A 88 0.48 -27.43 -4.49
C GLU A 88 1.04 -28.33 -3.37
N LYS A 89 0.93 -29.67 -3.59
CA LYS A 89 1.48 -30.66 -2.64
C LYS A 89 3.02 -30.62 -2.59
N GLY A 90 3.65 -30.20 -3.68
CA GLY A 90 5.11 -30.05 -3.75
C GLY A 90 5.63 -28.99 -2.80
N ASP A 91 4.91 -27.87 -2.68
CA ASP A 91 5.25 -26.78 -1.78
C ASP A 91 5.23 -27.25 -0.31
N GLU A 92 4.24 -28.09 0.08
CA GLU A 92 4.19 -28.62 1.44
C GLU A 92 5.43 -29.45 1.78
N ARG A 93 5.88 -30.32 0.88
CA ARG A 93 7.06 -31.13 1.09
C ARG A 93 8.32 -30.27 1.26
N LEU A 94 8.49 -29.32 0.35
CA LEU A 94 9.63 -28.39 0.39
C LEU A 94 9.63 -27.60 1.70
N ILE A 95 8.50 -27.04 2.12
CA ILE A 95 8.42 -26.26 3.35
C ILE A 95 8.72 -27.11 4.60
N ARG A 96 8.23 -28.34 4.66
CA ARG A 96 8.55 -29.28 5.77
C ARG A 96 10.04 -29.61 5.81
N GLU A 97 10.68 -29.87 4.66
CA GLU A 97 12.12 -30.11 4.58
C GLU A 97 12.93 -28.89 5.02
N ILE A 98 12.50 -27.67 4.66
CA ILE A 98 13.16 -26.44 5.11
C ILE A 98 13.01 -26.31 6.63
N MET A 99 11.80 -26.55 7.17
CA MET A 99 11.57 -26.50 8.61
C MET A 99 12.47 -27.50 9.36
N GLU A 100 12.53 -28.74 8.90
CA GLU A 100 13.38 -29.76 9.52
C GLU A 100 14.86 -29.41 9.54
N ARG A 101 15.32 -28.69 8.50
CA ARG A 101 16.72 -28.25 8.37
C ARG A 101 17.04 -27.00 9.17
N GLU A 102 16.14 -26.03 9.20
CA GLU A 102 16.40 -24.70 9.78
C GLU A 102 15.97 -24.60 11.25
N VAL A 103 14.96 -25.36 11.68
CA VAL A 103 14.43 -25.27 13.06
C VAL A 103 15.16 -26.21 13.99
N VAL A 104 15.92 -25.63 14.92
CA VAL A 104 16.72 -26.38 15.92
C VAL A 104 15.83 -26.81 17.09
N ASP A 105 15.02 -25.90 17.65
CA ASP A 105 14.11 -26.19 18.76
C ASP A 105 12.68 -26.42 18.24
N LYS A 106 12.36 -27.70 18.04
CA LYS A 106 11.04 -28.11 17.53
C LYS A 106 9.89 -27.87 18.53
N ASN A 107 10.19 -27.70 19.81
CA ASN A 107 9.16 -27.44 20.83
C ASN A 107 8.66 -25.98 20.81
N LYS A 108 9.44 -25.10 20.20
CA LYS A 108 9.15 -23.68 20.14
C LYS A 108 8.35 -23.27 18.90
N MET A 109 8.29 -24.14 17.90
CA MET A 109 7.70 -23.79 16.60
C MET A 109 6.77 -24.89 16.08
N ASP A 110 5.50 -24.53 15.93
CA ASP A 110 4.47 -25.38 15.32
C ASP A 110 4.24 -25.01 13.85
N LEU A 111 3.87 -25.99 13.01
CA LEU A 111 3.50 -25.78 11.62
C LEU A 111 2.10 -26.33 11.31
N ILE A 112 1.21 -25.45 10.88
CA ILE A 112 -0.13 -25.78 10.40
C ILE A 112 -0.19 -25.58 8.89
N VAL A 113 -0.49 -26.63 8.15
CA VAL A 113 -0.59 -26.58 6.68
C VAL A 113 -2.06 -26.62 6.26
N ILE A 114 -2.46 -25.64 5.48
CA ILE A 114 -3.80 -25.53 4.89
C ILE A 114 -3.64 -25.62 3.38
N ARG A 115 -4.31 -26.59 2.78
CA ARG A 115 -4.35 -26.74 1.34
C ARG A 115 -5.61 -26.09 0.79
N ALA A 116 -5.44 -24.87 0.22
CA ALA A 116 -6.52 -24.11 -0.39
C ALA A 116 -6.82 -24.62 -1.82
N ARG A 117 -8.05 -24.40 -2.30
CA ARG A 117 -8.46 -24.81 -3.66
C ARG A 117 -7.88 -23.95 -4.78
N GLY A 118 -7.14 -22.88 -4.46
CA GLY A 118 -6.56 -21.96 -5.46
C GLY A 118 -7.54 -20.97 -6.08
N THR A 119 -8.64 -20.69 -5.41
CA THR A 119 -9.70 -19.76 -5.84
C THR A 119 -9.29 -18.29 -5.74
N GLY A 120 -8.24 -17.98 -4.95
CA GLY A 120 -7.67 -16.65 -4.83
C GLY A 120 -6.93 -16.44 -3.50
N LYS A 121 -6.13 -15.34 -3.44
CA LYS A 121 -5.38 -14.99 -2.23
C LYS A 121 -6.32 -14.72 -1.04
N ARG A 122 -7.45 -14.02 -1.27
CA ARG A 122 -8.43 -13.71 -0.23
C ARG A 122 -9.02 -14.96 0.43
N ASP A 123 -9.36 -15.96 -0.39
CA ASP A 123 -9.85 -17.24 0.09
C ASP A 123 -8.76 -17.99 0.89
N GLY A 124 -7.54 -18.02 0.40
CA GLY A 124 -6.39 -18.58 1.12
C GLY A 124 -6.14 -17.92 2.48
N LEU A 125 -6.22 -16.59 2.56
CA LEU A 125 -6.11 -15.84 3.82
C LEU A 125 -7.26 -16.17 4.76
N ALA A 126 -8.50 -16.21 4.28
CA ALA A 126 -9.68 -16.52 5.10
C ALA A 126 -9.60 -17.92 5.72
N HIS A 127 -9.15 -18.91 4.95
CA HIS A 127 -8.91 -20.26 5.48
C HIS A 127 -7.82 -20.25 6.56
N ALA A 128 -6.75 -19.51 6.38
CA ALA A 128 -5.67 -19.39 7.37
C ALA A 128 -6.16 -18.69 8.65
N PHE A 129 -6.96 -17.62 8.52
CA PHE A 129 -7.52 -16.91 9.69
C PHE A 129 -8.55 -17.75 10.46
N ARG A 130 -9.34 -18.58 9.77
CA ARG A 130 -10.23 -19.55 10.45
C ARG A 130 -9.44 -20.64 11.20
N ALA A 131 -8.31 -21.09 10.64
CA ALA A 131 -7.44 -22.03 11.34
C ALA A 131 -6.77 -21.36 12.55
N LEU A 132 -6.35 -20.11 12.43
CA LEU A 132 -5.86 -19.28 13.53
C LEU A 132 -6.91 -19.17 14.65
N SER A 133 -8.16 -18.83 14.32
CA SER A 133 -9.24 -18.70 15.32
C SER A 133 -9.46 -19.98 16.11
N ARG A 134 -9.30 -21.16 15.47
CA ARG A 134 -9.41 -22.46 16.14
C ARG A 134 -8.27 -22.75 17.13
N GLN A 135 -7.16 -22.03 17.04
CA GLN A 135 -6.07 -22.11 18.02
C GLN A 135 -6.40 -21.32 19.31
N MET A 136 -7.51 -20.60 19.35
CA MET A 136 -7.93 -19.78 20.49
C MET A 136 -6.78 -18.92 21.04
N PRO A 137 -6.21 -18.03 20.22
CA PRO A 137 -5.07 -17.21 20.64
C PRO A 137 -5.44 -16.33 21.82
N ALA A 138 -4.47 -16.12 22.71
CA ALA A 138 -4.63 -15.17 23.81
C ALA A 138 -4.79 -13.74 23.28
N ASP A 139 -5.37 -12.85 24.09
CA ASP A 139 -5.67 -11.46 23.68
C ASP A 139 -4.42 -10.64 23.32
N ASP A 140 -3.28 -10.97 23.93
CA ASP A 140 -1.99 -10.34 23.69
C ASP A 140 -1.21 -10.97 22.52
N ALA A 141 -1.67 -12.13 22.01
CA ALA A 141 -1.02 -12.79 20.87
C ALA A 141 -1.01 -11.89 19.62
N VAL A 142 0.04 -12.03 18.82
CA VAL A 142 0.24 -11.25 17.59
C VAL A 142 0.29 -12.15 16.38
N VAL A 143 -0.28 -11.70 15.28
CA VAL A 143 -0.33 -12.40 14.00
C VAL A 143 0.42 -11.62 12.94
N GLY A 144 1.48 -12.18 12.38
CA GLY A 144 2.16 -11.67 11.19
C GLY A 144 1.55 -12.27 9.92
N VAL A 145 1.23 -11.45 8.94
CA VAL A 145 0.76 -11.88 7.61
C VAL A 145 1.82 -11.57 6.58
N VAL A 146 2.27 -12.60 5.86
CA VAL A 146 3.41 -12.53 4.92
C VAL A 146 2.98 -13.01 3.54
N ASP A 147 3.36 -12.28 2.49
CA ASP A 147 3.23 -12.74 1.11
C ASP A 147 4.33 -13.79 0.77
N GLY A 148 3.98 -14.77 -0.05
CA GLY A 148 4.87 -15.88 -0.41
C GLY A 148 6.10 -15.53 -1.25
N ASP A 149 6.26 -14.24 -1.60
CA ASP A 149 7.41 -13.69 -2.32
C ASP A 149 8.21 -12.67 -1.48
N THR A 150 8.00 -12.66 -0.17
CA THR A 150 8.63 -11.71 0.76
C THR A 150 9.57 -12.39 1.74
N LEU A 151 10.82 -11.97 1.75
CA LEU A 151 11.86 -12.39 2.70
C LEU A 151 11.83 -11.49 3.94
N LEU A 152 11.93 -12.09 5.10
CA LEU A 152 12.10 -11.41 6.36
C LEU A 152 13.58 -11.12 6.61
N LEU A 153 13.94 -9.85 6.81
CA LEU A 153 15.32 -9.49 7.15
C LEU A 153 15.57 -9.63 8.66
N PRO A 154 16.85 -9.79 9.08
CA PRO A 154 17.18 -10.04 10.46
C PRO A 154 16.58 -9.03 11.45
N GLY A 155 15.86 -9.54 12.47
CA GLY A 155 15.23 -8.75 13.52
C GLY A 155 13.87 -8.16 13.17
N CYS A 156 13.37 -8.36 11.94
CA CYS A 156 12.15 -7.68 11.49
C CYS A 156 10.91 -8.06 12.31
N VAL A 157 10.81 -9.33 12.74
CA VAL A 157 9.65 -9.78 13.54
C VAL A 157 9.71 -9.19 14.94
N GLU A 158 10.84 -9.37 15.64
CA GLU A 158 11.01 -8.87 17.01
C GLU A 158 10.84 -7.35 17.09
N ASN A 159 11.45 -6.61 16.16
CA ASN A 159 11.36 -5.15 16.08
C ASN A 159 9.92 -4.66 15.96
N ALA A 160 9.06 -5.37 15.25
CA ALA A 160 7.66 -4.98 15.06
C ALA A 160 6.78 -5.40 16.25
N VAL A 161 6.88 -6.67 16.68
CA VAL A 161 5.92 -7.24 17.65
C VAL A 161 6.02 -6.60 19.04
N LYS A 162 7.20 -6.16 19.47
CA LYS A 162 7.41 -5.44 20.73
C LYS A 162 6.60 -4.14 20.82
N PHE A 163 6.27 -3.52 19.69
CA PHE A 163 5.46 -2.29 19.71
C PHE A 163 4.01 -2.53 20.13
N PHE A 164 3.49 -3.75 20.06
CA PHE A 164 2.15 -4.04 20.58
C PHE A 164 2.08 -3.94 22.11
N GLY A 165 3.12 -4.34 22.83
CA GLY A 165 3.23 -4.11 24.28
C GLY A 165 3.29 -2.63 24.62
N PHE A 166 4.03 -1.84 23.86
CA PHE A 166 4.21 -0.41 24.07
C PHE A 166 3.02 0.47 23.60
N LEU A 167 2.27 0.04 22.61
CA LEU A 167 1.14 0.79 22.00
C LEU A 167 -0.17 -0.01 22.12
N PRO A 168 -0.85 0.01 23.26
CA PRO A 168 -2.04 -0.83 23.50
C PRO A 168 -3.23 -0.50 22.59
N THR A 169 -3.32 0.70 22.03
CA THR A 169 -4.40 1.11 21.10
C THR A 169 -4.15 0.69 19.67
N VAL A 170 -2.94 0.23 19.33
CA VAL A 170 -2.58 -0.20 17.98
C VAL A 170 -3.01 -1.64 17.75
N GLY A 171 -3.89 -1.85 16.78
CA GLY A 171 -4.37 -3.16 16.35
C GLY A 171 -3.60 -3.73 15.16
N GLY A 172 -2.87 -2.88 14.42
CA GLY A 172 -2.09 -3.30 13.26
C GLY A 172 -0.82 -2.48 13.06
N ILE A 173 0.28 -3.18 12.72
CA ILE A 173 1.59 -2.61 12.44
C ILE A 173 2.04 -3.05 11.05
N THR A 174 2.47 -2.11 10.22
CA THR A 174 3.10 -2.41 8.94
C THR A 174 4.58 -2.05 8.98
N THR A 175 5.37 -2.67 8.10
CA THR A 175 6.83 -2.70 8.16
C THR A 175 7.46 -1.92 7.01
N ASN A 176 8.77 -1.70 7.09
CA ASN A 176 9.55 -1.15 5.99
C ASN A 176 9.80 -2.23 4.92
N GLU A 177 9.90 -1.78 3.69
CA GLU A 177 9.97 -2.66 2.54
C GLU A 177 11.07 -2.24 1.59
N PHE A 178 11.86 -3.23 1.19
CA PHE A 178 12.78 -3.17 0.06
C PHE A 178 12.26 -4.08 -1.06
N CYS A 179 12.72 -3.85 -2.28
CA CYS A 179 12.37 -4.70 -3.40
C CYS A 179 13.61 -5.08 -4.22
N GLU A 180 13.65 -6.33 -4.59
CA GLU A 180 14.50 -6.84 -5.66
C GLU A 180 13.59 -7.08 -6.86
N VAL A 181 13.82 -6.34 -7.95
CA VAL A 181 12.94 -6.34 -9.11
C VAL A 181 13.66 -6.97 -10.28
N GLU A 182 13.08 -8.01 -10.85
CA GLU A 182 13.56 -8.58 -12.11
C GLU A 182 13.27 -7.65 -13.28
N GLY A 183 14.21 -7.55 -14.23
CA GLY A 183 14.06 -6.73 -15.42
C GLY A 183 15.07 -5.62 -15.59
N GLY A 184 14.80 -4.69 -16.50
CA GLY A 184 15.71 -3.59 -16.86
C GLY A 184 15.87 -2.53 -15.76
N LYS A 185 16.92 -1.69 -15.90
CA LYS A 185 17.22 -0.65 -14.91
C LYS A 185 16.01 0.26 -14.63
N MET A 186 15.27 0.70 -15.64
CA MET A 186 14.17 1.66 -15.45
C MET A 186 13.06 1.13 -14.54
N ILE A 187 12.67 -0.15 -14.68
CA ILE A 187 11.61 -0.72 -13.84
C ILE A 187 12.10 -0.91 -12.41
N ARG A 188 13.35 -1.32 -12.21
CA ARG A 188 13.97 -1.46 -10.89
C ARG A 188 14.00 -0.12 -10.15
N GLU A 189 14.55 0.92 -10.78
CA GLU A 189 14.66 2.24 -10.16
C GLU A 189 13.29 2.89 -9.91
N TRP A 190 12.32 2.67 -10.80
CA TRP A 190 10.96 3.15 -10.60
C TRP A 190 10.29 2.49 -9.38
N HIS A 191 10.46 1.18 -9.18
CA HIS A 191 9.97 0.49 -7.98
C HIS A 191 10.66 1.01 -6.73
N THR A 192 11.99 1.05 -6.71
CA THR A 192 12.78 1.51 -5.56
C THR A 192 12.41 2.94 -5.16
N MET A 193 12.31 3.86 -6.12
CA MET A 193 11.85 5.24 -5.88
C MET A 193 10.47 5.25 -5.17
N ARG A 194 9.54 4.39 -5.59
CA ARG A 194 8.21 4.33 -4.97
C ARG A 194 8.25 3.80 -3.54
N PHE A 195 9.16 2.88 -3.22
CA PHE A 195 9.37 2.40 -1.86
C PHE A 195 9.95 3.51 -0.97
N VAL A 196 10.87 4.31 -1.48
CA VAL A 196 11.40 5.51 -0.78
C VAL A 196 10.26 6.50 -0.48
N GLN A 197 9.44 6.82 -1.48
CA GLN A 197 8.28 7.70 -1.27
C GLN A 197 7.29 7.12 -0.26
N ARG A 198 7.03 5.81 -0.33
CA ARG A 198 6.16 5.11 0.61
C ARG A 198 6.71 5.21 2.03
N HIS A 199 8.00 4.95 2.22
CA HIS A 199 8.66 5.00 3.53
C HIS A 199 8.47 6.35 4.21
N ILE A 200 8.76 7.46 3.53
CA ILE A 200 8.56 8.81 4.06
C ILE A 200 7.09 9.08 4.39
N ASN A 201 6.17 8.69 3.51
CA ASN A 201 4.73 8.87 3.74
C ASN A 201 4.24 8.03 4.92
N MET A 202 4.69 6.78 5.08
CA MET A 202 4.35 5.93 6.23
C MET A 202 4.87 6.52 7.54
N CYS A 203 6.10 7.03 7.56
CA CYS A 203 6.66 7.76 8.71
C CYS A 203 5.79 8.98 9.06
N SER A 204 5.36 9.77 8.07
CA SER A 204 4.47 10.92 8.29
C SER A 204 3.13 10.51 8.88
N MET A 205 2.52 9.43 8.38
CA MET A 205 1.22 8.94 8.85
C MET A 205 1.30 8.27 10.23
N ALA A 206 2.44 7.65 10.56
CA ALA A 206 2.70 7.01 11.86
C ALA A 206 2.60 8.01 13.03
N LEU A 207 2.97 9.29 12.84
CA LEU A 207 2.76 10.34 13.85
C LEU A 207 1.30 10.50 14.27
N SER A 208 0.37 10.19 13.38
CA SER A 208 -1.07 10.25 13.66
C SER A 208 -1.65 8.89 14.05
N LYS A 209 -0.84 7.84 14.15
CA LYS A 209 -1.26 6.44 14.36
C LYS A 209 -2.37 6.01 13.40
N ARG A 210 -2.27 6.44 12.13
CA ARG A 210 -3.25 6.19 11.05
C ARG A 210 -2.53 5.98 9.72
N VAL A 211 -1.70 4.93 9.63
CA VAL A 211 -1.17 4.51 8.32
C VAL A 211 -2.32 3.98 7.45
N LEU A 212 -2.27 4.25 6.16
CA LEU A 212 -3.41 4.02 5.25
C LEU A 212 -3.45 2.62 4.61
N THR A 213 -2.62 1.71 5.06
CA THR A 213 -2.57 0.35 4.53
C THR A 213 -1.83 -0.58 5.47
N MET A 214 -2.28 -1.83 5.53
CA MET A 214 -1.56 -2.94 6.15
C MET A 214 -1.01 -3.79 5.01
N THR A 215 0.25 -3.58 4.63
CA THR A 215 0.78 -4.19 3.41
C THR A 215 0.75 -5.71 3.46
N GLY A 216 0.48 -6.34 2.32
CA GLY A 216 0.48 -7.80 2.23
C GLY A 216 1.88 -8.41 2.37
N ARG A 217 2.93 -7.62 2.15
CA ARG A 217 4.31 -8.11 2.24
C ARG A 217 4.65 -8.57 3.64
N LEU A 218 4.50 -7.68 4.62
CA LEU A 218 4.49 -8.05 6.02
C LEU A 218 3.71 -7.01 6.82
N SER A 219 2.70 -7.47 7.52
CA SER A 219 1.99 -6.68 8.52
C SER A 219 1.65 -7.54 9.72
N PHE A 220 1.71 -6.95 10.89
CA PHE A 220 1.35 -7.60 12.15
C PHE A 220 0.03 -7.07 12.67
N PHE A 221 -0.72 -7.93 13.34
CA PHE A 221 -2.04 -7.63 13.86
C PHE A 221 -2.20 -8.20 15.27
N ARG A 222 -3.01 -7.57 16.12
CA ARG A 222 -3.47 -8.25 17.33
C ARG A 222 -4.35 -9.42 16.95
N ALA A 223 -4.12 -10.57 17.58
CA ALA A 223 -4.94 -11.74 17.34
C ALA A 223 -6.42 -11.48 17.68
N SER A 224 -6.68 -10.75 18.76
CA SER A 224 -8.03 -10.34 19.18
C SER A 224 -8.82 -9.54 18.14
N ALA A 225 -8.12 -8.78 17.27
CA ALA A 225 -8.73 -8.06 16.15
C ALA A 225 -9.00 -8.98 14.95
N MET A 226 -8.06 -9.90 14.65
CA MET A 226 -8.11 -10.75 13.46
C MET A 226 -9.09 -11.92 13.54
N ILE A 227 -9.29 -12.48 14.74
CA ILE A 227 -10.20 -13.60 14.94
C ILE A 227 -11.69 -13.21 14.90
N GLN A 228 -11.99 -11.92 14.84
CA GLN A 228 -13.37 -11.44 14.71
C GLN A 228 -13.96 -11.91 13.37
N PRO A 229 -15.18 -12.47 13.38
CA PRO A 229 -15.83 -12.94 12.16
C PRO A 229 -15.91 -11.87 11.07
N GLU A 230 -16.16 -10.62 11.46
CA GLU A 230 -16.26 -9.48 10.54
C GLU A 230 -14.92 -9.19 9.85
N PHE A 231 -13.79 -9.31 10.58
CA PHE A 231 -12.45 -9.14 9.98
C PHE A 231 -12.18 -10.20 8.91
N ILE A 232 -12.50 -11.48 9.23
CA ILE A 232 -12.31 -12.59 8.31
C ILE A 232 -13.19 -12.42 7.07
N GLN A 233 -14.45 -12.02 7.26
CA GLN A 233 -15.41 -11.77 6.19
C GLN A 233 -14.95 -10.60 5.29
N ASP A 234 -14.50 -9.50 5.88
CA ASP A 234 -13.98 -8.33 5.13
C ASP A 234 -12.76 -8.69 4.25
N VAL A 235 -11.89 -9.58 4.75
CA VAL A 235 -10.74 -10.02 3.94
C VAL A 235 -11.16 -11.00 2.86
N GLU A 236 -12.07 -11.94 3.15
CA GLU A 236 -12.53 -12.95 2.22
C GLU A 236 -13.38 -12.38 1.08
N ALA A 237 -14.41 -11.61 1.43
CA ALA A 237 -15.43 -11.14 0.49
C ALA A 237 -15.83 -9.69 0.81
N ASP A 238 -14.98 -8.75 0.45
CA ASP A 238 -15.22 -7.33 0.64
C ASP A 238 -16.01 -6.73 -0.52
N TYR A 239 -16.94 -5.82 -0.21
CA TYR A 239 -17.82 -5.17 -1.16
C TYR A 239 -17.77 -3.65 -1.02
N LEU A 240 -18.05 -2.96 -2.12
CA LEU A 240 -18.26 -1.52 -2.14
C LEU A 240 -19.62 -1.19 -2.74
N ASP A 241 -20.45 -0.47 -1.96
CA ASP A 241 -21.64 0.17 -2.46
C ASP A 241 -21.30 1.57 -2.95
N HIS A 242 -21.15 1.73 -4.27
CA HIS A 242 -20.79 2.98 -4.88
C HIS A 242 -22.01 3.63 -5.51
N TRP A 243 -22.26 4.92 -5.19
CA TRP A 243 -23.46 5.65 -5.64
C TRP A 243 -23.69 5.64 -7.16
N ARG A 244 -22.63 5.52 -7.96
CA ARG A 244 -22.66 5.54 -9.42
C ARG A 244 -22.44 4.16 -10.05
N LEU A 245 -21.58 3.34 -9.45
CA LEU A 245 -21.15 2.06 -10.03
C LEU A 245 -21.94 0.87 -9.47
N GLY A 246 -22.86 1.11 -8.53
CA GLY A 246 -23.58 0.05 -7.84
C GLY A 246 -22.71 -0.73 -6.86
N ARG A 247 -23.18 -1.93 -6.47
CA ARG A 247 -22.46 -2.83 -5.58
C ARG A 247 -21.53 -3.74 -6.37
N PHE A 248 -20.26 -3.80 -5.98
CA PHE A 248 -19.29 -4.71 -6.57
C PHE A 248 -18.31 -5.24 -5.53
N GLN A 249 -17.81 -6.45 -5.75
CA GLN A 249 -16.86 -7.13 -4.88
C GLN A 249 -15.42 -6.68 -5.16
N PHE A 250 -14.57 -6.65 -4.13
CA PHE A 250 -13.14 -6.44 -4.27
C PHE A 250 -12.43 -7.75 -4.67
N LEU A 251 -11.80 -7.74 -5.81
CA LEU A 251 -10.93 -8.83 -6.24
C LEU A 251 -9.53 -8.71 -5.63
N THR A 252 -9.00 -7.48 -5.54
CA THR A 252 -7.68 -7.14 -5.01
C THR A 252 -7.79 -6.18 -3.84
N GLY A 253 -6.71 -6.00 -3.07
CA GLY A 253 -6.67 -5.04 -1.97
C GLY A 253 -7.09 -5.63 -0.62
N ASP A 254 -6.72 -6.88 -0.36
CA ASP A 254 -6.81 -7.54 0.96
C ASP A 254 -6.13 -6.69 2.05
N ASP A 255 -5.01 -6.06 1.72
CA ASP A 255 -4.28 -5.09 2.54
C ASP A 255 -5.11 -3.87 2.94
N LYS A 256 -6.02 -3.44 2.06
CA LYS A 256 -6.94 -2.33 2.32
C LYS A 256 -8.17 -2.78 3.11
N SER A 257 -8.62 -4.00 2.88
CA SER A 257 -9.72 -4.59 3.63
C SER A 257 -9.33 -4.82 5.10
N SER A 258 -8.15 -5.36 5.35
CA SER A 258 -7.60 -5.55 6.71
C SER A 258 -7.48 -4.22 7.45
N TRP A 259 -6.95 -3.19 6.80
CA TRP A 259 -6.87 -1.86 7.39
C TRP A 259 -8.25 -1.28 7.72
N PHE A 260 -9.20 -1.41 6.79
CA PHE A 260 -10.55 -0.88 6.98
C PHE A 260 -11.25 -1.56 8.15
N SER A 261 -11.13 -2.89 8.28
CA SER A 261 -11.69 -3.66 9.38
C SER A 261 -11.09 -3.25 10.73
N LEU A 262 -9.77 -3.03 10.83
CA LEU A 262 -9.15 -2.48 12.05
C LEU A 262 -9.74 -1.12 12.41
N MET A 263 -9.89 -0.24 11.41
CA MET A 263 -10.42 1.10 11.64
C MET A 263 -11.88 1.09 12.09
N THR A 264 -12.72 0.18 11.58
CA THR A 264 -14.12 0.02 12.03
C THR A 264 -14.21 -0.51 13.45
N GLN A 265 -13.33 -1.44 13.83
CA GLN A 265 -13.25 -2.00 15.18
C GLN A 265 -12.71 -1.01 16.23
N GLY A 266 -12.20 0.14 15.83
CA GLY A 266 -11.67 1.13 16.78
C GLY A 266 -10.15 1.14 16.94
N TRP A 267 -9.41 0.26 16.28
CA TRP A 267 -7.96 0.16 16.41
C TRP A 267 -7.20 1.27 15.68
N ASP A 268 -6.05 1.63 16.22
CA ASP A 268 -5.04 2.45 15.58
C ASP A 268 -4.15 1.59 14.68
N THR A 269 -3.46 2.23 13.74
CA THR A 269 -2.50 1.56 12.85
C THR A 269 -1.17 2.28 12.85
N PHE A 270 -0.06 1.53 12.86
CA PHE A 270 1.27 2.07 13.04
C PHE A 270 2.26 1.57 11.98
N TYR A 271 3.40 2.25 11.87
CA TYR A 271 4.50 1.89 10.99
C TYR A 271 5.79 1.80 11.76
N VAL A 272 6.52 0.70 11.59
CA VAL A 272 7.81 0.44 12.21
C VAL A 272 8.90 0.46 11.14
N PRO A 273 9.70 1.55 11.06
CA PRO A 273 10.66 1.78 9.98
C PRO A 273 11.93 0.94 10.04
N ASP A 274 12.23 0.26 11.16
CA ASP A 274 13.37 -0.64 11.36
C ASP A 274 12.98 -2.13 11.40
N SER A 275 11.78 -2.44 10.94
CA SER A 275 11.33 -3.80 10.67
C SER A 275 11.34 -4.00 9.16
N ASP A 276 12.40 -4.57 8.64
CA ASP A 276 12.72 -4.60 7.22
C ASP A 276 12.33 -5.91 6.54
N THR A 277 11.75 -5.80 5.35
CA THR A 277 11.45 -6.92 4.46
C THR A 277 12.00 -6.68 3.06
N LEU A 278 12.31 -7.77 2.35
CA LEU A 278 12.75 -7.75 0.95
C LEU A 278 11.77 -8.55 0.09
N THR A 279 11.07 -7.89 -0.82
CA THR A 279 10.14 -8.55 -1.73
C THR A 279 10.78 -8.78 -3.09
N ILE A 280 10.63 -10.00 -3.63
CA ILE A 280 11.05 -10.33 -4.99
C ILE A 280 9.88 -10.00 -5.93
N GLU A 281 10.05 -8.93 -6.72
CA GLU A 281 9.01 -8.43 -7.62
C GLU A 281 9.26 -8.89 -9.05
N HIS A 282 8.25 -9.54 -9.62
CA HIS A 282 8.22 -9.93 -11.03
C HIS A 282 7.26 -8.99 -11.78
N PRO A 283 7.75 -8.06 -12.60
CA PRO A 283 6.90 -7.17 -13.38
C PRO A 283 5.94 -7.94 -14.29
N PRO A 284 4.71 -7.46 -14.50
CA PRO A 284 3.71 -8.18 -15.28
C PRO A 284 3.97 -8.16 -16.79
N ASP A 285 4.93 -7.38 -17.28
CA ASP A 285 5.31 -7.25 -18.69
C ASP A 285 6.76 -6.76 -18.77
N ASP A 286 7.50 -7.19 -19.78
CA ASP A 286 8.88 -6.76 -20.01
C ASP A 286 8.98 -5.30 -20.45
N ASN A 287 7.91 -4.78 -21.07
CA ASN A 287 7.83 -3.39 -21.46
C ASN A 287 7.50 -2.49 -20.27
N PHE A 288 8.41 -1.57 -19.96
CA PHE A 288 8.28 -0.64 -18.84
C PHE A 288 6.92 0.09 -18.79
N PHE A 289 6.45 0.65 -19.90
CA PHE A 289 5.21 1.42 -19.94
C PHE A 289 3.97 0.54 -19.73
N LYS A 290 3.98 -0.67 -20.27
CA LYS A 290 2.89 -1.63 -20.05
C LYS A 290 2.87 -2.14 -18.62
N ALA A 291 4.02 -2.52 -18.07
CA ALA A 291 4.17 -3.01 -16.71
C ALA A 291 3.71 -1.95 -15.68
N THR A 292 4.26 -0.74 -15.77
CA THR A 292 3.93 0.35 -14.83
C THR A 292 2.45 0.76 -14.92
N ARG A 293 1.86 0.80 -16.12
CA ARG A 293 0.43 1.10 -16.30
C ARG A 293 -0.46 0.05 -15.62
N GLN A 294 -0.15 -1.26 -15.78
CA GLN A 294 -0.91 -2.34 -15.14
C GLN A 294 -0.80 -2.27 -13.61
N LEU A 295 0.41 -2.04 -13.09
CA LEU A 295 0.66 -1.90 -11.66
C LEU A 295 -0.04 -0.67 -11.08
N MET A 296 0.07 0.48 -11.74
CA MET A 296 -0.61 1.73 -11.34
C MET A 296 -2.13 1.54 -11.32
N TYR A 297 -2.72 0.90 -12.32
CA TYR A 297 -4.15 0.63 -12.36
C TYR A 297 -4.61 -0.17 -11.15
N ARG A 298 -3.91 -1.26 -10.83
CA ARG A 298 -4.21 -2.12 -9.67
C ARG A 298 -4.06 -1.37 -8.35
N TRP A 299 -2.93 -0.70 -8.14
CA TRP A 299 -2.63 -0.05 -6.85
C TRP A 299 -3.50 1.19 -6.60
N TYR A 300 -3.71 2.00 -7.62
CA TYR A 300 -4.57 3.18 -7.49
C TYR A 300 -6.04 2.80 -7.35
N GLY A 301 -6.49 1.73 -8.03
CA GLY A 301 -7.82 1.18 -7.85
C GLY A 301 -8.09 0.78 -6.40
N ASN A 302 -7.19 0.02 -5.80
CA ASN A 302 -7.28 -0.35 -4.38
C ASN A 302 -7.34 0.88 -3.48
N SER A 303 -6.47 1.87 -3.73
CA SER A 303 -6.42 3.09 -2.93
C SER A 303 -7.67 3.96 -3.09
N LEU A 304 -8.22 4.10 -4.29
CA LEU A 304 -9.43 4.91 -4.55
C LEU A 304 -10.69 4.25 -3.97
N ARG A 305 -10.82 2.93 -4.05
CA ARG A 305 -11.92 2.18 -3.42
C ARG A 305 -11.90 2.37 -1.90
N GLN A 306 -10.73 2.16 -1.28
CA GLN A 306 -10.57 2.38 0.16
C GLN A 306 -10.85 3.83 0.56
N ASN A 307 -10.30 4.80 -0.18
CA ASN A 307 -10.50 6.22 0.05
C ASN A 307 -12.01 6.57 0.05
N TYR A 308 -12.76 6.07 -0.95
CA TYR A 308 -14.19 6.32 -1.06
C TYR A 308 -14.95 5.80 0.17
N ARG A 309 -14.78 4.52 0.54
CA ARG A 309 -15.50 3.94 1.68
C ARG A 309 -15.09 4.55 3.02
N SER A 310 -13.79 4.88 3.17
CA SER A 310 -13.28 5.45 4.43
C SER A 310 -13.89 6.82 4.71
N ILE A 311 -13.96 7.70 3.71
CA ILE A 311 -14.60 9.02 3.86
C ILE A 311 -16.09 8.86 4.16
N ARG A 312 -16.78 7.93 3.46
CA ARG A 312 -18.22 7.75 3.58
C ARG A 312 -18.65 7.07 4.88
N ILE A 313 -17.91 6.04 5.32
CA ILE A 313 -18.31 5.15 6.44
C ILE A 313 -17.65 5.58 7.75
N LEU A 314 -16.33 5.78 7.75
CA LEU A 314 -15.59 6.09 8.98
C LEU A 314 -15.74 7.57 9.37
N GLY A 315 -15.74 8.46 8.38
CA GLY A 315 -15.83 9.90 8.59
C GLY A 315 -14.65 10.49 9.39
N TRP A 316 -14.66 11.81 9.55
CA TRP A 316 -13.54 12.54 10.17
C TRP A 316 -13.35 12.24 11.67
N ARG A 317 -14.42 11.88 12.38
CA ARG A 317 -14.34 11.55 13.82
C ARG A 317 -13.49 10.32 14.07
N ARG A 318 -13.61 9.30 13.22
CA ARG A 318 -12.83 8.07 13.35
C ARG A 318 -11.45 8.19 12.71
N LEU A 319 -11.36 8.82 11.54
CA LEU A 319 -10.10 9.02 10.81
C LEU A 319 -9.17 10.05 11.45
N GLY A 320 -9.71 11.04 12.15
CA GLY A 320 -9.01 12.23 12.58
C GLY A 320 -8.84 13.25 11.46
N LEU A 321 -8.64 14.52 11.81
CA LEU A 321 -8.59 15.63 10.85
C LEU A 321 -7.47 15.48 9.81
N PHE A 322 -6.27 15.12 10.26
CA PHE A 322 -5.13 14.99 9.36
C PHE A 322 -5.33 13.87 8.32
N THR A 323 -5.76 12.69 8.75
CA THR A 323 -6.01 11.56 7.83
C THR A 323 -7.15 11.88 6.88
N THR A 324 -8.20 12.54 7.35
CA THR A 324 -9.30 13.00 6.50
C THR A 324 -8.81 13.97 5.44
N TYR A 325 -8.00 14.97 5.83
CA TYR A 325 -7.35 15.89 4.90
C TYR A 325 -6.53 15.13 3.84
N VAL A 326 -5.69 14.16 4.24
CA VAL A 326 -4.89 13.36 3.33
C VAL A 326 -5.75 12.58 2.33
N LEU A 327 -6.87 12.01 2.78
CA LEU A 327 -7.78 11.27 1.90
C LEU A 327 -8.47 12.20 0.87
N TYR A 328 -8.87 13.42 1.26
CA TYR A 328 -9.38 14.42 0.31
C TYR A 328 -8.28 14.90 -0.63
N ASP A 329 -7.09 15.19 -0.11
CA ASP A 329 -5.95 15.59 -0.93
C ASP A 329 -5.62 14.56 -2.02
N GLN A 330 -5.69 13.27 -1.72
CA GLN A 330 -5.47 12.21 -2.71
C GLN A 330 -6.44 12.29 -3.90
N ARG A 331 -7.68 12.77 -3.70
CA ARG A 331 -8.67 12.96 -4.78
C ARG A 331 -8.42 14.21 -5.62
N VAL A 332 -7.95 15.27 -5.00
CA VAL A 332 -7.71 16.54 -5.67
C VAL A 332 -6.35 16.54 -6.38
N SER A 333 -5.35 15.90 -5.77
CA SER A 333 -3.98 15.90 -6.28
C SER A 333 -3.82 15.31 -7.69
N MET A 334 -4.66 14.34 -8.08
CA MET A 334 -4.60 13.74 -9.41
C MET A 334 -4.99 14.72 -10.53
N TRP A 335 -5.79 15.74 -10.24
CA TRP A 335 -6.18 16.78 -11.19
C TRP A 335 -5.17 17.93 -11.25
N THR A 336 -4.65 18.34 -10.10
CA THR A 336 -3.78 19.53 -10.01
C THR A 336 -2.46 19.37 -10.78
N CYS A 337 -1.92 18.14 -10.84
CA CYS A 337 -0.74 17.87 -11.65
C CYS A 337 -1.01 18.06 -13.16
N LEU A 338 -2.16 17.58 -13.62
CA LEU A 338 -2.56 17.70 -15.03
C LEU A 338 -2.88 19.15 -15.41
N LEU A 339 -3.42 19.94 -14.50
CA LEU A 339 -3.66 21.39 -14.74
C LEU A 339 -2.38 22.13 -15.11
N GLY A 340 -1.29 21.93 -14.36
CA GLY A 340 0.00 22.59 -14.65
C GLY A 340 0.54 22.23 -16.03
N LEU A 341 0.57 20.94 -16.36
CA LEU A 341 1.04 20.48 -17.67
C LEU A 341 0.16 20.99 -18.81
N THR A 342 -1.17 20.84 -18.69
CA THR A 342 -2.11 21.25 -19.74
C THR A 342 -2.09 22.76 -19.96
N SER A 343 -2.08 23.55 -18.88
CA SER A 343 -1.99 25.02 -18.98
C SER A 343 -0.70 25.46 -19.66
N THR A 344 0.42 24.81 -19.34
CA THR A 344 1.71 25.10 -19.99
C THR A 344 1.67 24.77 -21.48
N LEU A 345 1.15 23.60 -21.85
CA LEU A 345 1.03 23.23 -23.28
C LEU A 345 0.14 24.24 -24.04
N CYS A 346 -1.02 24.58 -23.48
CA CYS A 346 -1.89 25.59 -24.08
C CYS A 346 -1.18 26.95 -24.20
N ALA A 347 -0.48 27.41 -23.16
CA ALA A 347 0.26 28.66 -23.21
C ALA A 347 1.40 28.62 -24.25
N THR A 348 2.05 27.49 -24.41
CA THR A 348 3.07 27.28 -25.45
C THR A 348 2.50 27.45 -26.86
N PHE A 349 1.32 26.86 -27.13
CA PHE A 349 0.66 26.98 -28.43
C PHE A 349 0.07 28.37 -28.69
N LEU A 350 -0.45 29.04 -27.66
CA LEU A 350 -1.17 30.31 -27.81
C LEU A 350 -0.25 31.53 -27.73
N PHE A 351 0.90 31.41 -27.04
CA PHE A 351 1.79 32.58 -26.78
C PHE A 351 3.20 32.33 -27.24
N SER A 352 4.00 31.48 -26.55
CA SER A 352 5.42 31.29 -26.83
C SER A 352 5.92 29.93 -26.31
N VAL A 353 6.93 29.39 -27.03
CA VAL A 353 7.65 28.16 -26.57
C VAL A 353 8.40 28.35 -25.25
N GLU A 354 8.66 29.58 -24.85
CA GLU A 354 9.33 29.91 -23.58
C GLU A 354 8.59 29.34 -22.37
N TYR A 355 7.25 29.30 -22.40
CA TYR A 355 6.43 28.69 -21.33
C TYR A 355 6.78 27.21 -21.11
N LEU A 356 7.03 26.47 -22.19
CA LEU A 356 7.45 25.07 -22.10
C LEU A 356 8.86 24.96 -21.51
N LEU A 357 9.80 25.82 -21.93
CA LEU A 357 11.17 25.81 -21.43
C LEU A 357 11.22 26.13 -19.93
N ILE A 358 10.48 27.15 -19.48
CA ILE A 358 10.36 27.50 -18.06
C ILE A 358 9.77 26.34 -17.26
N TYR A 359 8.71 25.70 -17.78
CA TYR A 359 8.08 24.57 -17.12
C TYR A 359 9.04 23.37 -17.01
N LEU A 360 9.77 23.02 -18.08
CA LEU A 360 10.74 21.93 -18.06
C LEU A 360 11.88 22.22 -17.07
N PHE A 361 12.40 23.45 -17.06
CA PHE A 361 13.40 23.86 -16.08
C PHE A 361 12.88 23.70 -14.65
N TRP A 362 11.66 24.16 -14.38
CA TRP A 362 11.02 24.01 -13.07
C TRP A 362 10.84 22.53 -12.67
N ILE A 363 10.40 21.68 -13.61
CA ILE A 363 10.22 20.25 -13.35
C ILE A 363 11.56 19.58 -12.99
N VAL A 364 12.60 19.81 -13.82
CA VAL A 364 13.93 19.24 -13.55
C VAL A 364 14.45 19.70 -12.19
N THR A 365 14.42 21.00 -11.92
CA THR A 365 14.90 21.56 -10.66
C THR A 365 14.14 21.01 -9.46
N SER A 366 12.81 21.07 -9.48
CA SER A 366 11.99 20.63 -8.34
C SER A 366 12.10 19.13 -8.09
N ARG A 367 12.21 18.31 -9.14
CA ARG A 367 12.35 16.84 -8.99
C ARG A 367 13.75 16.44 -8.54
N THR A 368 14.77 17.17 -8.96
CA THR A 368 16.14 17.00 -8.45
C THR A 368 16.20 17.34 -6.95
N ILE A 369 15.60 18.44 -6.51
CA ILE A 369 15.52 18.79 -5.08
C ILE A 369 14.84 17.65 -4.30
N VAL A 370 13.70 17.15 -4.75
CA VAL A 370 13.00 16.02 -4.10
C VAL A 370 13.89 14.78 -4.05
N THR A 371 14.61 14.48 -5.13
CA THR A 371 15.55 13.36 -5.19
C THR A 371 16.69 13.52 -4.17
N CYS A 372 17.27 14.70 -4.04
CA CYS A 372 18.27 14.99 -3.01
C CYS A 372 17.72 14.83 -1.60
N LEU A 373 16.47 15.26 -1.37
CA LEU A 373 15.81 15.10 -0.07
C LEU A 373 15.58 13.63 0.30
N PHE A 374 15.42 12.73 -0.67
CA PHE A 374 15.28 11.29 -0.40
C PHE A 374 16.50 10.65 0.23
N VAL A 375 17.69 11.24 0.10
CA VAL A 375 18.91 10.75 0.79
C VAL A 375 18.69 10.65 2.30
N PHE A 376 17.89 11.54 2.89
CA PHE A 376 17.59 11.54 4.33
C PHE A 376 16.60 10.45 4.76
N SER A 377 16.06 9.67 3.83
CA SER A 377 15.19 8.52 4.15
C SER A 377 15.95 7.26 4.58
N GLY A 378 17.27 7.24 4.42
CA GLY A 378 18.10 6.06 4.66
C GLY A 378 18.12 5.04 3.51
N HIS A 379 17.41 5.32 2.39
CA HIS A 379 17.38 4.47 1.21
C HIS A 379 18.39 4.95 0.15
N LYS A 380 18.83 4.03 -0.69
CA LYS A 380 19.65 4.36 -1.86
C LYS A 380 18.86 5.20 -2.85
N VAL A 381 19.52 6.19 -3.44
CA VAL A 381 18.93 7.13 -4.40
C VAL A 381 19.68 7.06 -5.72
N ASP A 382 18.97 7.00 -6.85
CA ASP A 382 19.55 6.93 -8.19
C ASP A 382 19.32 8.26 -8.95
N PRO A 383 20.29 8.71 -9.79
CA PRO A 383 20.15 9.92 -10.60
C PRO A 383 18.97 9.93 -11.58
N THR A 384 18.39 8.77 -11.88
CA THR A 384 17.19 8.66 -12.74
C THR A 384 15.89 9.06 -12.05
N TYR A 385 15.90 9.25 -10.72
CA TYR A 385 14.69 9.55 -9.94
C TYR A 385 13.97 10.83 -10.36
N PRO A 386 14.61 11.93 -10.76
CA PRO A 386 13.87 13.11 -11.24
C PRO A 386 12.94 12.78 -12.40
N LEU A 387 13.41 11.98 -13.36
CA LEU A 387 12.61 11.52 -14.51
C LEU A 387 11.49 10.55 -14.07
N ALA A 388 11.83 9.58 -13.22
CA ALA A 388 10.87 8.59 -12.69
C ALA A 388 9.77 9.26 -11.84
N LEU A 389 10.11 10.28 -11.05
CA LEU A 389 9.17 11.08 -10.27
C LEU A 389 8.17 11.81 -11.16
N TYR A 390 8.67 12.48 -12.20
CA TYR A 390 7.80 13.20 -13.13
C TYR A 390 6.91 12.26 -13.94
N TYR A 391 7.47 11.17 -14.45
CA TYR A 391 6.71 10.10 -15.10
C TYR A 391 5.60 9.57 -14.18
N ASN A 392 5.95 9.20 -12.95
CA ASN A 392 4.99 8.68 -11.98
C ASN A 392 3.91 9.71 -11.63
N GLN A 393 4.25 11.00 -11.63
CA GLN A 393 3.31 12.09 -11.36
C GLN A 393 2.31 12.26 -12.51
N VAL A 394 2.77 12.37 -13.75
CA VAL A 394 1.90 12.63 -14.92
C VAL A 394 1.11 11.38 -15.27
N VAL A 395 1.79 10.27 -15.56
CA VAL A 395 1.13 9.02 -15.95
C VAL A 395 0.29 8.48 -14.79
N GLY A 396 0.81 8.58 -13.55
CA GLY A 396 0.06 8.20 -12.36
C GLY A 396 -1.22 9.02 -12.16
N SER A 397 -1.22 10.32 -12.48
CA SER A 397 -2.42 11.16 -12.41
C SER A 397 -3.44 10.77 -13.47
N VAL A 398 -3.02 10.57 -14.71
CA VAL A 398 -3.90 10.05 -15.78
C VAL A 398 -4.51 8.71 -15.39
N MET A 399 -3.69 7.78 -14.88
CA MET A 399 -4.15 6.46 -14.45
C MET A 399 -5.12 6.54 -13.27
N LYS A 400 -4.91 7.45 -12.31
CA LYS A 400 -5.84 7.67 -11.19
C LYS A 400 -7.18 8.20 -11.66
N VAL A 401 -7.18 9.20 -12.55
CA VAL A 401 -8.40 9.75 -13.15
C VAL A 401 -9.16 8.66 -13.91
N TYR A 402 -8.47 7.91 -14.77
CA TYR A 402 -9.08 6.79 -15.49
C TYR A 402 -9.70 5.75 -14.53
N THR A 403 -8.94 5.35 -13.51
CA THR A 403 -9.36 4.33 -12.53
C THR A 403 -10.53 4.81 -11.69
N MET A 404 -10.61 6.11 -11.35
CA MET A 404 -11.74 6.68 -10.59
C MET A 404 -13.09 6.49 -11.30
N PHE A 405 -13.08 6.47 -12.64
CA PHE A 405 -14.28 6.20 -13.43
C PHE A 405 -14.53 4.73 -13.71
N HIS A 406 -13.57 3.84 -13.35
CA HIS A 406 -13.63 2.40 -13.63
C HIS A 406 -13.25 1.56 -12.40
N MET A 407 -13.65 1.97 -11.19
CA MET A 407 -13.31 1.26 -9.95
C MET A 407 -13.92 -0.13 -9.83
N ASP A 408 -15.01 -0.39 -10.54
CA ASP A 408 -15.68 -1.68 -10.66
C ASP A 408 -14.90 -2.66 -11.53
N LYS A 409 -14.12 -2.16 -12.49
CA LYS A 409 -13.32 -2.99 -13.40
C LYS A 409 -12.00 -3.37 -12.75
N GLN A 410 -11.91 -4.60 -12.31
CA GLN A 410 -10.73 -5.14 -11.64
C GLN A 410 -10.21 -6.35 -12.40
N SER A 411 -8.89 -6.50 -12.43
CA SER A 411 -8.24 -7.70 -12.96
C SER A 411 -7.06 -8.05 -12.09
N TRP A 412 -6.84 -9.32 -11.85
CA TRP A 412 -5.61 -9.80 -11.26
C TRP A 412 -4.71 -10.40 -12.34
N THR A 413 -3.45 -9.98 -12.36
CA THR A 413 -2.49 -10.36 -13.41
C THR A 413 -2.15 -11.85 -13.41
N ARG A 414 -2.23 -12.53 -12.26
CA ARG A 414 -1.94 -13.96 -12.10
C ARG A 414 -3.17 -14.88 -12.24
N GLN A 415 -4.39 -14.34 -12.27
CA GLN A 415 -5.64 -15.11 -12.44
C GLN A 415 -6.56 -14.39 -13.43
N LYS A 416 -7.05 -15.13 -14.43
CA LYS A 416 -8.05 -14.65 -15.41
C LYS A 416 -9.49 -14.62 -14.83
N THR A 417 -9.64 -14.37 -13.52
CA THR A 417 -10.95 -14.35 -12.87
C THR A 417 -11.64 -13.02 -13.18
N LYS A 418 -12.76 -13.08 -13.88
CA LYS A 418 -13.70 -11.96 -14.04
C LYS A 418 -14.81 -12.17 -13.01
N LEU A 419 -15.05 -11.17 -12.17
CA LEU A 419 -16.22 -11.15 -11.31
C LEU A 419 -17.44 -10.76 -12.15
N ASP A 420 -18.46 -11.61 -12.12
CA ASP A 420 -19.73 -11.28 -12.69
C ASP A 420 -20.50 -10.41 -11.68
N THR A 421 -20.76 -9.16 -12.05
CA THR A 421 -21.59 -8.27 -11.25
C THR A 421 -23.04 -8.65 -11.52
N GLY A 422 -23.69 -9.34 -10.60
CA GLY A 422 -25.07 -9.80 -10.69
C GLY A 422 -26.15 -8.67 -10.69
N SER A 423 -25.86 -7.49 -11.23
CA SER A 423 -26.81 -6.39 -11.40
C SER A 423 -27.63 -6.56 -12.66
N ALA A 424 -28.90 -6.15 -12.63
CA ALA A 424 -29.78 -6.14 -13.80
C ALA A 424 -29.17 -5.34 -14.95
N ASP A 425 -29.43 -5.75 -16.20
CA ASP A 425 -28.85 -5.11 -17.39
C ASP A 425 -29.20 -3.62 -17.51
N PHE A 426 -30.35 -3.20 -17.02
CA PHE A 426 -30.76 -1.80 -16.97
C PHE A 426 -29.86 -0.98 -16.04
N ASP A 427 -29.56 -1.47 -14.86
CA ASP A 427 -28.66 -0.80 -13.91
C ASP A 427 -27.22 -0.72 -14.46
N LYS A 428 -26.77 -1.74 -15.19
CA LYS A 428 -25.47 -1.71 -15.87
C LYS A 428 -25.41 -0.62 -16.94
N GLN A 429 -26.47 -0.46 -17.74
CA GLN A 429 -26.54 0.58 -18.76
C GLN A 429 -26.63 1.98 -18.13
N LEU A 430 -27.48 2.19 -17.12
CA LEU A 430 -27.59 3.45 -16.41
C LEU A 430 -26.25 3.86 -15.78
N ASN A 431 -25.59 2.95 -15.11
CA ASN A 431 -24.27 3.17 -14.52
C ASN A 431 -23.19 3.47 -15.57
N PHE A 432 -23.25 2.82 -16.73
CA PHE A 432 -22.35 3.11 -17.84
C PHE A 432 -22.54 4.53 -18.36
N TRP A 433 -23.78 4.93 -18.68
CA TRP A 433 -24.07 6.25 -19.22
C TRP A 433 -23.82 7.37 -18.21
N SER A 434 -24.19 7.18 -16.94
CA SER A 434 -23.88 8.14 -15.88
C SER A 434 -22.38 8.31 -15.69
N SER A 435 -21.59 7.23 -15.77
CA SER A 435 -20.13 7.31 -15.72
C SER A 435 -19.55 8.11 -16.88
N LYS A 436 -20.08 7.91 -18.10
CA LYS A 436 -19.65 8.67 -19.29
C LYS A 436 -20.00 10.15 -19.17
N ALA A 437 -21.23 10.46 -18.72
CA ALA A 437 -21.69 11.84 -18.53
C ALA A 437 -20.82 12.59 -17.50
N ILE A 438 -20.53 11.95 -16.36
CA ILE A 438 -19.70 12.56 -15.31
C ILE A 438 -18.24 12.69 -15.78
N LEU A 439 -17.69 11.70 -16.50
CA LEU A 439 -16.36 11.82 -17.09
C LEU A 439 -16.28 12.99 -18.05
N PHE A 440 -17.25 13.12 -18.97
CA PHE A 440 -17.32 14.22 -19.91
C PHE A 440 -17.43 15.57 -19.20
N SER A 441 -18.35 15.69 -18.22
CA SER A 441 -18.50 16.90 -17.41
C SER A 441 -17.22 17.26 -16.65
N SER A 442 -16.53 16.26 -16.07
CA SER A 442 -15.26 16.48 -15.36
C SER A 442 -14.16 16.98 -16.30
N ILE A 443 -14.08 16.43 -17.51
CA ILE A 443 -13.15 16.87 -18.55
C ILE A 443 -13.50 18.29 -19.00
N SER A 444 -14.78 18.58 -19.22
CA SER A 444 -15.23 19.92 -19.62
C SER A 444 -14.94 20.97 -18.55
N ILE A 445 -15.20 20.66 -17.28
CA ILE A 445 -14.83 21.53 -16.16
C ILE A 445 -13.31 21.72 -16.10
N PHE A 446 -12.54 20.67 -16.29
CA PHE A 446 -11.08 20.74 -16.29
C PHE A 446 -10.57 21.70 -17.37
N PHE A 447 -11.04 21.58 -18.61
CA PHE A 447 -10.66 22.51 -19.69
C PHE A 447 -11.21 23.91 -19.47
N GLY A 448 -12.40 24.05 -18.88
CA GLY A 448 -12.95 25.35 -18.47
C GLY A 448 -12.04 26.06 -17.46
N VAL A 449 -11.54 25.32 -16.45
CA VAL A 449 -10.56 25.85 -15.48
C VAL A 449 -9.25 26.23 -16.18
N VAL A 450 -8.76 25.41 -17.10
CA VAL A 450 -7.55 25.72 -17.88
C VAL A 450 -7.75 27.01 -18.70
N ALA A 451 -8.90 27.16 -19.36
CA ALA A 451 -9.23 28.37 -20.13
C ALA A 451 -9.27 29.63 -19.25
N LEU A 452 -9.92 29.54 -18.07
CA LEU A 452 -9.94 30.63 -17.10
C LEU A 452 -8.55 31.00 -16.58
N LEU A 453 -7.68 30.01 -16.36
CA LEU A 453 -6.30 30.25 -15.94
C LEU A 453 -5.49 30.98 -16.99
N ILE A 454 -5.72 30.70 -18.27
CA ILE A 454 -5.07 31.36 -19.41
C ILE A 454 -5.60 32.77 -19.59
N ASP A 455 -6.91 32.95 -19.52
CA ASP A 455 -7.56 34.26 -19.72
C ASP A 455 -7.20 35.24 -18.60
N PHE A 456 -7.15 34.75 -17.35
CA PHE A 456 -6.67 35.53 -16.21
C PHE A 456 -5.19 35.97 -16.37
N SER A 457 -4.36 35.16 -17.02
CA SER A 457 -2.98 35.57 -17.32
C SER A 457 -2.88 36.66 -18.38
N ARG A 458 -3.86 36.78 -19.29
CA ARG A 458 -3.95 37.87 -20.27
C ARG A 458 -4.33 39.22 -19.66
N ILE A 459 -5.13 39.20 -18.59
CA ILE A 459 -5.60 40.43 -17.92
C ILE A 459 -4.53 41.00 -16.99
N THR A 460 -3.59 40.18 -16.54
CA THR A 460 -2.53 40.57 -15.59
C THR A 460 -1.18 40.92 -16.26
N ASN A 461 -1.07 40.69 -17.56
CA ASN A 461 0.05 41.18 -18.42
C ASN A 461 -0.39 42.36 -19.29
#